data_92d35921502692f81c4a8905c86cb276
#
_entry.id   92d35921502692f81c4a8905c86cb276
#
_cell.length_a   1.000
_cell.length_b   1.000
_cell.length_c   1.000
_cell.angle_alpha   90.00
_cell.angle_beta   90.00
_cell.angle_gamma   90.00
#
_symmetry.space_group_name_H-M   'P 1'
#
loop_
_entity.id
_entity.type
_entity.pdbx_description
1 polymer ?
#
loop_
_entity_poly.entity_id
_entity_poly.type
_entity_poly.pdbx_seq_one_letter_code
_entity_poly.pdbx_strand_id
1 'polypeptide(L)'
;MKLVLGLVLMGFGSLSPLTANDRIEWQLPTENDGLFHDQKGRFFQPTISRRVISGMFGFVRTSRPEPARIFEHFHKGVDIRALHRDERGEPTDVVKASANGEVVRVNLDEKISDYGKQVIVRHLWGQWPVYTIYGHLASIGVEVGQKVRAGEPLGVMGWTGPGLSRDRAHLHFEIAFQINEKFAEWVEQAKPGRLWEPNRHGEWNGLNLMGIDPVPLWVAAHEGKPMSWPEAKRKQPAGFMVRVPQLQGMPCWTDLVQPNERCSSPPSWEIEMTPWGLPLRMEAGVGEVAEPVLVSVPGGPNEGKYYCRGLVEADGKGGMRLSKFGRQTMEMMMYTGPSPSHQP
;
A
#
# COMPACT_ATOMS: atom_id res chain seq x y z
N MET A 1 63.39 19.37 -0.44
CA MET A 1 62.03 19.51 -1.00
C MET A 1 61.19 18.40 -0.39
N LYS A 2 60.48 18.71 0.72
CA LYS A 2 59.67 17.72 1.47
C LYS A 2 58.24 17.82 0.97
N LEU A 3 57.72 16.74 0.39
CA LEU A 3 56.32 16.59 -0.01
C LEU A 3 55.49 16.30 1.25
N VAL A 4 54.57 17.18 1.57
CA VAL A 4 53.57 16.95 2.64
C VAL A 4 52.36 16.38 1.95
N LEU A 5 52.09 15.09 2.19
CA LEU A 5 50.88 14.38 1.75
C LEU A 5 49.77 14.69 2.76
N GLY A 6 48.83 15.53 2.37
CA GLY A 6 47.63 15.82 3.18
C GLY A 6 46.65 14.68 3.07
N LEU A 7 46.44 13.95 4.17
CA LEU A 7 45.41 12.91 4.32
C LEU A 7 44.05 13.59 4.56
N VAL A 8 43.18 13.59 3.55
CA VAL A 8 41.76 14.01 3.74
C VAL A 8 41.04 12.83 4.36
N LEU A 9 40.79 12.89 5.66
CA LEU A 9 39.87 12.01 6.37
C LEU A 9 38.47 12.41 6.00
N MET A 10 37.86 11.69 5.04
CA MET A 10 36.41 11.69 4.87
C MET A 10 35.79 10.99 6.09
N GLY A 11 35.17 11.79 6.96
CA GLY A 11 34.40 11.27 8.08
C GLY A 11 33.20 10.47 7.57
N PHE A 12 33.29 9.15 7.58
CA PHE A 12 32.14 8.27 7.51
C PHE A 12 31.32 8.46 8.79
N GLY A 13 30.31 9.33 8.73
CA GLY A 13 29.29 9.37 9.76
C GLY A 13 28.69 7.99 9.93
N SER A 14 28.91 7.36 11.06
CA SER A 14 28.27 6.11 11.44
C SER A 14 26.76 6.35 11.53
N LEU A 15 26.02 5.97 10.49
CA LEU A 15 24.58 5.90 10.54
C LEU A 15 24.23 4.82 11.56
N SER A 16 23.67 5.22 12.69
CA SER A 16 23.11 4.29 13.68
C SER A 16 22.11 3.36 12.98
N PRO A 17 22.06 2.07 13.34
CA PRO A 17 21.04 1.17 12.80
C PRO A 17 19.65 1.74 13.11
N LEU A 18 18.71 1.58 12.17
CA LEU A 18 17.32 1.94 12.38
C LEU A 18 16.82 1.19 13.63
N THR A 19 16.65 1.89 14.73
CA THR A 19 16.06 1.30 15.94
C THR A 19 14.57 1.12 15.65
N ALA A 20 14.07 -0.11 15.83
CA ALA A 20 12.65 -0.40 15.73
C ALA A 20 11.92 0.42 16.80
N ASN A 21 11.17 1.43 16.37
CA ASN A 21 10.27 2.18 17.24
C ASN A 21 8.88 1.58 17.08
N ASP A 22 8.26 1.15 18.17
CA ASP A 22 6.90 0.59 18.14
C ASP A 22 5.86 1.59 17.65
N ARG A 23 6.19 2.88 17.69
CA ARG A 23 5.32 3.99 17.28
C ARG A 23 6.06 4.89 16.30
N ILE A 24 5.54 5.00 15.10
CA ILE A 24 6.07 5.93 14.10
C ILE A 24 5.34 7.27 14.25
N GLU A 25 6.09 8.35 14.39
CA GLU A 25 5.59 9.72 14.30
C GLU A 25 5.48 10.10 12.82
N TRP A 26 4.39 9.66 12.19
CA TRP A 26 4.12 9.93 10.79
C TRP A 26 3.98 11.43 10.53
N GLN A 27 4.80 11.97 9.63
CA GLN A 27 4.73 13.37 9.20
C GLN A 27 4.00 13.48 7.85
N LEU A 28 3.37 14.63 7.61
CA LEU A 28 2.84 14.94 6.29
C LEU A 28 3.98 14.96 5.27
N PRO A 29 3.79 14.33 4.10
CA PRO A 29 4.84 14.24 3.08
C PRO A 29 4.97 15.51 2.23
N THR A 30 4.23 16.58 2.54
CA THR A 30 4.30 17.89 1.91
C THR A 30 4.07 18.98 2.95
N GLU A 31 4.16 20.25 2.56
CA GLU A 31 3.85 21.39 3.41
C GLU A 31 2.34 21.68 3.54
N ASN A 32 1.51 20.94 2.79
CA ASN A 32 0.07 21.09 2.87
C ASN A 32 -0.46 20.52 4.18
N ASP A 33 -0.72 21.38 5.15
CA ASP A 33 -1.23 21.07 6.49
C ASP A 33 -2.76 21.26 6.64
N GLY A 34 -3.47 21.50 5.53
CA GLY A 34 -4.90 21.73 5.50
C GLY A 34 -5.73 20.62 6.18
N LEU A 35 -5.15 19.44 6.36
CA LEU A 35 -5.74 18.34 7.10
C LEU A 35 -6.00 18.70 8.58
N PHE A 36 -5.09 19.43 9.20
CA PHE A 36 -5.14 19.76 10.63
C PHE A 36 -5.97 21.02 10.94
N HIS A 37 -6.40 21.75 9.91
CA HIS A 37 -7.15 23.01 10.01
C HIS A 37 -8.59 22.92 9.52
N ASP A 38 -9.15 21.70 9.46
CA ASP A 38 -10.48 21.40 8.88
C ASP A 38 -10.68 21.91 7.43
N GLN A 39 -9.59 21.99 6.68
CA GLN A 39 -9.57 22.45 5.29
C GLN A 39 -9.41 21.29 4.33
N LYS A 40 -10.24 20.24 4.47
CA LYS A 40 -10.19 19.03 3.64
C LYS A 40 -10.21 19.33 2.14
N GLY A 41 -10.94 20.35 1.72
CA GLY A 41 -10.99 20.80 0.32
C GLY A 41 -9.69 21.43 -0.19
N ARG A 42 -8.81 21.89 0.70
CA ARG A 42 -7.45 22.37 0.37
C ARG A 42 -6.42 21.25 0.46
N PHE A 43 -6.65 20.24 1.30
CA PHE A 43 -5.73 19.12 1.48
C PHE A 43 -5.87 18.08 0.38
N PHE A 44 -7.08 17.58 0.12
CA PHE A 44 -7.30 16.52 -0.84
C PHE A 44 -7.48 17.06 -2.26
N GLN A 45 -6.78 16.43 -3.23
CA GLN A 45 -6.98 16.66 -4.64
C GLN A 45 -8.11 15.76 -5.16
N PRO A 46 -9.27 16.33 -5.54
CA PRO A 46 -10.36 15.53 -6.09
C PRO A 46 -10.06 15.05 -7.51
N THR A 47 -10.71 13.96 -7.90
CA THR A 47 -10.77 13.50 -9.28
C THR A 47 -11.59 14.49 -10.15
N ILE A 48 -11.77 14.15 -11.43
CA ILE A 48 -12.65 14.91 -12.37
C ILE A 48 -14.06 15.11 -11.79
N SER A 49 -14.53 14.23 -10.90
CA SER A 49 -15.81 14.35 -10.21
C SER A 49 -15.93 15.59 -9.32
N ARG A 50 -14.81 16.25 -9.01
CA ARG A 50 -14.67 17.40 -8.09
C ARG A 50 -15.14 17.14 -6.65
N ARG A 51 -15.45 15.89 -6.30
CA ARG A 51 -15.84 15.52 -4.94
C ARG A 51 -14.57 15.32 -4.09
N VAL A 52 -14.44 16.05 -2.99
CA VAL A 52 -13.26 16.00 -2.09
C VAL A 52 -12.95 14.56 -1.66
N ILE A 53 -13.99 13.77 -1.33
CA ILE A 53 -13.84 12.37 -0.93
C ILE A 53 -13.16 11.49 -1.98
N SER A 54 -13.14 11.90 -3.25
CA SER A 54 -12.49 11.13 -4.32
C SER A 54 -10.95 11.17 -4.27
N GLY A 55 -10.38 12.10 -3.49
CA GLY A 55 -8.95 12.14 -3.16
C GLY A 55 -8.60 11.42 -1.85
N MET A 56 -9.58 10.87 -1.14
CA MET A 56 -9.40 10.18 0.13
C MET A 56 -9.18 8.68 -0.06
N PHE A 57 -8.58 8.04 0.94
CA PHE A 57 -8.45 6.58 1.00
C PHE A 57 -9.82 5.90 0.97
N GLY A 58 -9.89 4.75 0.30
CA GLY A 58 -11.08 3.91 0.26
C GLY A 58 -12.14 4.35 -0.74
N PHE A 59 -11.97 5.48 -1.41
CA PHE A 59 -12.94 5.92 -2.41
C PHE A 59 -12.91 4.99 -3.63
N VAL A 60 -14.06 4.39 -3.94
CA VAL A 60 -14.21 3.58 -5.15
C VAL A 60 -14.56 4.52 -6.30
N ARG A 61 -13.62 4.64 -7.24
CA ARG A 61 -13.81 5.41 -8.47
C ARG A 61 -14.66 4.58 -9.41
N THR A 62 -15.97 4.90 -9.51
CA THR A 62 -16.90 4.17 -10.34
C THR A 62 -16.56 4.29 -11.81
N SER A 63 -16.68 3.17 -12.54
CA SER A 63 -16.56 3.12 -13.98
C SER A 63 -17.67 3.92 -14.67
N ARG A 64 -17.34 4.55 -15.77
CA ARG A 64 -18.35 5.05 -16.72
C ARG A 64 -18.80 3.88 -17.62
N PRO A 65 -20.08 3.81 -17.99
CA PRO A 65 -20.51 2.85 -19.01
C PRO A 65 -19.79 3.09 -20.34
N GLU A 66 -19.73 2.05 -21.15
CA GLU A 66 -19.18 2.11 -22.50
C GLU A 66 -19.49 3.45 -23.21
N PRO A 67 -18.53 3.99 -24.02
CA PRO A 67 -17.33 3.31 -24.48
C PRO A 67 -16.09 3.44 -23.57
N ALA A 68 -16.16 4.22 -22.51
CA ALA A 68 -15.04 4.40 -21.59
C ALA A 68 -15.15 3.38 -20.46
N ARG A 69 -14.47 2.24 -20.60
CA ARG A 69 -14.29 1.29 -19.49
C ARG A 69 -13.47 1.93 -18.39
N ILE A 70 -14.14 2.51 -17.42
CA ILE A 70 -13.49 2.88 -16.16
C ILE A 70 -13.77 1.75 -15.19
N PHE A 71 -12.72 1.07 -14.79
CA PHE A 71 -12.79 0.06 -13.76
C PHE A 71 -13.00 0.72 -12.40
N GLU A 72 -13.72 0.04 -11.53
CA GLU A 72 -13.81 0.44 -10.14
C GLU A 72 -12.43 0.30 -9.51
N HIS A 73 -11.75 1.42 -9.32
CA HIS A 73 -10.48 1.46 -8.63
C HIS A 73 -10.70 1.89 -7.20
N PHE A 74 -10.46 0.97 -6.28
CA PHE A 74 -10.32 1.30 -4.87
C PHE A 74 -9.07 2.18 -4.69
N HIS A 75 -9.26 3.39 -4.16
CA HIS A 75 -8.17 4.32 -3.92
C HIS A 75 -7.39 3.90 -2.66
N LYS A 76 -6.21 3.32 -2.83
CA LYS A 76 -5.39 2.73 -1.75
C LYS A 76 -4.59 3.75 -0.95
N GLY A 77 -4.61 4.99 -1.34
CA GLY A 77 -3.88 6.10 -0.75
C GLY A 77 -4.71 7.35 -0.63
N VAL A 78 -4.04 8.46 -0.52
CA VAL A 78 -4.62 9.81 -0.53
C VAL A 78 -3.93 10.66 -1.59
N ASP A 79 -4.70 11.51 -2.25
CA ASP A 79 -4.20 12.47 -3.23
C ASP A 79 -4.07 13.84 -2.54
N ILE A 80 -2.84 14.28 -2.29
CA ILE A 80 -2.54 15.54 -1.61
C ILE A 80 -2.33 16.64 -2.65
N ARG A 81 -3.14 17.71 -2.56
CA ARG A 81 -3.14 18.83 -3.49
C ARG A 81 -1.85 19.64 -3.41
N ALA A 82 -1.37 20.10 -4.59
CA ALA A 82 -0.31 21.10 -4.67
C ALA A 82 -0.75 22.44 -4.08
N LEU A 83 0.11 23.05 -3.26
CA LEU A 83 -0.05 24.39 -2.73
C LEU A 83 0.61 25.46 -3.59
N HIS A 84 1.80 25.13 -4.11
CA HIS A 84 2.69 26.08 -4.79
C HIS A 84 2.82 25.72 -6.26
N ARG A 85 2.82 26.76 -7.09
CA ARG A 85 3.02 26.63 -8.54
C ARG A 85 3.91 27.76 -9.03
N ASP A 86 4.73 27.46 -10.04
CA ASP A 86 5.52 28.46 -10.74
C ASP A 86 4.65 29.29 -11.73
N GLU A 87 5.28 30.24 -12.43
CA GLU A 87 4.63 31.10 -13.44
C GLU A 87 4.03 30.30 -14.61
N ARG A 88 4.49 29.08 -14.86
CA ARG A 88 3.97 28.17 -15.88
C ARG A 88 2.83 27.30 -15.37
N GLY A 89 2.52 27.40 -14.07
CA GLY A 89 1.52 26.58 -13.39
C GLY A 89 2.02 25.18 -13.02
N GLU A 90 3.33 24.89 -13.11
CA GLU A 90 3.90 23.62 -12.63
C GLU A 90 3.94 23.59 -11.10
N PRO A 91 3.63 22.44 -10.47
CA PRO A 91 3.73 22.32 -9.03
C PRO A 91 5.20 22.40 -8.58
N THR A 92 5.44 23.09 -7.47
CA THR A 92 6.79 23.28 -6.91
C THR A 92 6.92 22.70 -5.50
N ASP A 93 5.87 22.06 -5.00
CA ASP A 93 5.85 21.49 -3.66
C ASP A 93 6.91 20.40 -3.51
N VAL A 94 7.74 20.51 -2.47
CA VAL A 94 8.72 19.49 -2.12
C VAL A 94 8.00 18.30 -1.49
N VAL A 95 8.28 17.11 -1.99
CA VAL A 95 7.83 15.84 -1.42
C VAL A 95 8.89 15.32 -0.46
N LYS A 96 8.48 15.02 0.77
CA LYS A 96 9.35 14.67 1.89
C LYS A 96 9.03 13.25 2.40
N ALA A 97 10.02 12.58 2.97
CA ALA A 97 9.82 11.30 3.64
C ALA A 97 8.88 11.47 4.86
N SER A 98 7.82 10.65 4.93
CA SER A 98 6.83 10.73 6.02
C SER A 98 7.35 10.16 7.34
N ALA A 99 8.41 9.35 7.31
CA ALA A 99 9.09 8.78 8.47
C ALA A 99 10.53 8.41 8.12
N ASN A 100 11.35 8.07 9.12
CA ASN A 100 12.68 7.51 8.91
C ASN A 100 12.59 6.18 8.16
N GLY A 101 13.44 5.97 7.16
CA GLY A 101 13.39 4.76 6.36
C GLY A 101 14.55 4.58 5.40
N GLU A 102 14.38 3.65 4.49
CA GLU A 102 15.33 3.34 3.40
C GLU A 102 14.57 3.30 2.08
N VAL A 103 15.07 3.98 1.08
CA VAL A 103 14.53 3.95 -0.29
C VAL A 103 14.75 2.57 -0.88
N VAL A 104 13.65 1.85 -1.17
CA VAL A 104 13.72 0.49 -1.72
C VAL A 104 13.36 0.44 -3.20
N ARG A 105 12.76 1.50 -3.73
CA ARG A 105 12.45 1.62 -5.15
C ARG A 105 12.45 3.06 -5.60
N VAL A 106 13.02 3.28 -6.78
CA VAL A 106 12.90 4.51 -7.57
C VAL A 106 12.42 4.11 -8.97
N ASN A 107 11.36 4.74 -9.45
CA ASN A 107 10.89 4.60 -10.82
C ASN A 107 10.92 5.96 -11.51
N LEU A 108 11.71 6.08 -12.58
CA LEU A 108 11.87 7.31 -13.38
C LEU A 108 11.00 7.29 -14.66
N ASP A 109 10.46 6.14 -15.04
CA ASP A 109 9.59 6.00 -16.21
C ASP A 109 8.16 6.39 -15.86
N GLU A 110 7.72 7.53 -16.36
CA GLU A 110 6.38 8.08 -16.12
C GLU A 110 5.24 7.31 -16.80
N LYS A 111 5.57 6.37 -17.70
CA LYS A 111 4.59 5.61 -18.48
C LYS A 111 4.44 4.17 -18.00
N ILE A 112 5.21 3.73 -17.00
CA ILE A 112 5.23 2.33 -16.57
C ILE A 112 3.93 1.91 -15.85
N SER A 113 3.25 2.84 -15.22
CA SER A 113 1.97 2.63 -14.52
C SER A 113 1.26 3.94 -14.22
N ASP A 114 0.06 3.83 -13.65
CA ASP A 114 -0.73 4.97 -13.20
C ASP A 114 -0.04 5.82 -12.12
N TYR A 115 0.95 5.27 -11.40
CA TYR A 115 1.74 6.02 -10.42
C TYR A 115 2.74 7.01 -11.04
N GLY A 116 3.05 6.89 -12.33
CA GLY A 116 4.08 7.70 -12.97
C GLY A 116 5.46 7.52 -12.32
N LYS A 117 6.23 8.61 -12.19
CA LYS A 117 7.48 8.59 -11.42
C LYS A 117 7.18 8.39 -9.94
N GLN A 118 7.93 7.48 -9.30
CA GLN A 118 7.56 6.95 -7.99
C GLN A 118 8.79 6.67 -7.14
N VAL A 119 8.66 6.93 -5.84
CA VAL A 119 9.60 6.48 -4.80
C VAL A 119 8.83 5.58 -3.83
N ILE A 120 9.48 4.51 -3.36
CA ILE A 120 9.00 3.69 -2.25
C ILE A 120 10.06 3.68 -1.17
N VAL A 121 9.64 3.99 0.06
CA VAL A 121 10.49 3.98 1.26
C VAL A 121 9.99 2.90 2.20
N ARG A 122 10.92 2.04 2.64
CA ARG A 122 10.66 1.03 3.68
C ARG A 122 10.92 1.62 5.05
N HIS A 123 10.01 1.36 5.97
CA HIS A 123 10.11 1.70 7.40
C HIS A 123 9.98 0.44 8.24
N LEU A 124 10.33 0.54 9.53
CA LEU A 124 10.03 -0.49 10.53
C LEU A 124 9.04 0.09 11.54
N TRP A 125 7.84 -0.47 11.56
CA TRP A 125 6.80 -0.13 12.55
C TRP A 125 6.79 -1.21 13.66
N GLY A 126 7.64 -1.01 14.65
CA GLY A 126 8.05 -2.10 15.53
C GLY A 126 8.85 -3.15 14.74
N GLN A 127 8.39 -4.37 14.72
CA GLN A 127 9.01 -5.46 13.96
C GLN A 127 8.49 -5.58 12.52
N TRP A 128 7.43 -4.84 12.14
CA TRP A 128 6.74 -5.01 10.86
C TRP A 128 7.31 -4.06 9.80
N PRO A 129 7.78 -4.58 8.67
CA PRO A 129 8.10 -3.75 7.51
C PRO A 129 6.82 -3.10 6.97
N VAL A 130 6.85 -1.79 6.80
CA VAL A 130 5.79 -0.99 6.21
C VAL A 130 6.39 -0.05 5.18
N TYR A 131 5.64 0.26 4.14
CA TYR A 131 6.13 0.99 2.99
C TYR A 131 5.30 2.24 2.76
N THR A 132 5.98 3.36 2.46
CA THR A 132 5.32 4.55 1.92
C THR A 132 5.60 4.69 0.45
N ILE A 133 4.56 4.99 -0.31
CA ILE A 133 4.59 5.16 -1.76
C ILE A 133 4.31 6.62 -2.09
N TYR A 134 5.19 7.22 -2.91
CA TYR A 134 5.10 8.60 -3.36
C TYR A 134 5.00 8.59 -4.89
N GLY A 135 3.81 8.82 -5.42
CA GLY A 135 3.52 8.77 -6.86
C GLY A 135 3.37 10.15 -7.51
N HIS A 136 3.34 10.15 -8.84
CA HIS A 136 3.14 11.31 -9.72
C HIS A 136 4.23 12.38 -9.65
N LEU A 137 5.45 12.02 -9.22
CA LEU A 137 6.55 12.97 -9.02
C LEU A 137 7.01 13.60 -10.34
N ALA A 138 7.36 14.88 -10.33
CA ALA A 138 8.02 15.57 -11.43
C ALA A 138 9.51 15.18 -11.50
N SER A 139 10.18 15.21 -10.34
CA SER A 139 11.58 14.83 -10.20
C SER A 139 11.81 14.04 -8.92
N ILE A 140 12.87 13.23 -8.92
CA ILE A 140 13.29 12.40 -7.79
C ILE A 140 14.74 12.73 -7.48
N GLY A 141 15.05 13.01 -6.20
CA GLY A 141 16.37 13.40 -5.71
C GLY A 141 17.06 12.36 -4.85
N VAL A 142 16.53 11.13 -4.80
CA VAL A 142 17.06 10.03 -3.99
C VAL A 142 17.30 8.79 -4.83
N GLU A 143 18.10 7.86 -4.30
CA GLU A 143 18.45 6.60 -4.96
C GLU A 143 18.11 5.38 -4.08
N VAL A 144 18.01 4.21 -4.70
CA VAL A 144 17.74 2.95 -3.98
C VAL A 144 18.90 2.65 -3.02
N GLY A 145 18.58 2.26 -1.79
CA GLY A 145 19.51 2.02 -0.70
C GLY A 145 19.78 3.26 0.17
N GLN A 146 19.40 4.46 -0.28
CA GLN A 146 19.55 5.67 0.51
C GLN A 146 18.67 5.62 1.76
N LYS A 147 19.27 5.92 2.92
CA LYS A 147 18.55 6.13 4.17
C LYS A 147 18.06 7.56 4.24
N VAL A 148 16.82 7.75 4.62
CA VAL A 148 16.16 9.03 4.73
C VAL A 148 15.56 9.23 6.11
N ARG A 149 15.53 10.47 6.58
CA ARG A 149 14.86 10.86 7.82
C ARG A 149 13.48 11.44 7.53
N ALA A 150 12.59 11.39 8.51
CA ALA A 150 11.32 12.10 8.45
C ALA A 150 11.54 13.58 8.09
N GLY A 151 10.78 14.10 7.12
CA GLY A 151 10.91 15.45 6.62
C GLY A 151 12.03 15.67 5.58
N GLU A 152 12.88 14.67 5.28
CA GLU A 152 13.95 14.79 4.29
C GLU A 152 13.35 14.79 2.86
N PRO A 153 13.84 15.69 1.95
CA PRO A 153 13.34 15.78 0.59
C PRO A 153 13.57 14.49 -0.21
N LEU A 154 12.54 14.00 -0.89
CA LEU A 154 12.60 12.87 -1.83
C LEU A 154 12.56 13.33 -3.29
N GLY A 155 11.91 14.47 -3.55
CA GLY A 155 11.70 14.98 -4.89
C GLY A 155 10.71 16.15 -4.91
N VAL A 156 10.14 16.40 -6.09
CA VAL A 156 9.16 17.46 -6.32
C VAL A 156 7.85 16.84 -6.81
N MET A 157 6.73 17.33 -6.30
CA MET A 157 5.39 16.95 -6.74
C MET A 157 5.23 17.22 -8.24
N GLY A 158 4.45 16.36 -8.91
CA GLY A 158 4.18 16.49 -10.33
C GLY A 158 2.78 16.05 -10.72
N TRP A 159 2.68 15.60 -11.96
CA TRP A 159 1.47 15.05 -12.55
C TRP A 159 1.80 13.96 -13.57
N THR A 160 2.91 13.23 -13.36
CA THR A 160 3.31 12.11 -14.19
C THR A 160 2.37 10.92 -14.01
N GLY A 161 2.24 10.11 -15.05
CA GLY A 161 1.31 9.00 -15.11
C GLY A 161 0.13 9.27 -16.07
N PRO A 162 -0.45 8.22 -16.67
CA PRO A 162 -1.52 8.34 -17.63
C PRO A 162 -2.77 9.03 -17.06
N GLY A 163 -3.41 9.90 -17.84
CA GLY A 163 -4.69 10.51 -17.50
C GLY A 163 -4.64 11.66 -16.49
N LEU A 164 -3.44 12.09 -16.08
CA LEU A 164 -3.27 13.29 -15.28
C LEU A 164 -3.02 14.53 -16.15
N SER A 165 -3.30 15.70 -15.59
CA SER A 165 -3.02 17.00 -16.16
C SER A 165 -2.38 17.90 -15.10
N ARG A 166 -1.65 18.89 -15.56
CA ARG A 166 -0.99 19.89 -14.71
C ARG A 166 -1.94 20.51 -13.67
N ASP A 167 -3.16 20.87 -14.07
CA ASP A 167 -4.14 21.48 -13.17
C ASP A 167 -4.54 20.56 -12.02
N ARG A 168 -4.40 19.24 -12.22
CA ARG A 168 -4.67 18.22 -11.24
C ARG A 168 -3.41 17.62 -10.61
N ALA A 169 -2.28 18.32 -10.70
CA ALA A 169 -1.06 17.91 -10.04
C ALA A 169 -1.29 17.67 -8.55
N HIS A 170 -0.79 16.54 -8.06
CA HIS A 170 -0.94 16.12 -6.67
C HIS A 170 0.12 15.05 -6.32
N LEU A 171 0.35 14.87 -5.05
CA LEU A 171 1.07 13.71 -4.55
C LEU A 171 0.06 12.59 -4.27
N HIS A 172 0.17 11.47 -4.97
CA HIS A 172 -0.46 10.22 -4.53
C HIS A 172 0.41 9.58 -3.45
N PHE A 173 -0.14 9.43 -2.24
CA PHE A 173 0.58 8.90 -1.09
C PHE A 173 -0.11 7.69 -0.50
N GLU A 174 0.66 6.61 -0.26
CA GLU A 174 0.16 5.40 0.41
C GLU A 174 1.03 5.06 1.63
N ILE A 175 0.42 4.44 2.64
CA ILE A 175 1.09 3.62 3.65
C ILE A 175 0.57 2.20 3.43
N ALA A 176 1.46 1.23 3.16
CA ALA A 176 1.06 -0.11 2.76
C ALA A 176 1.97 -1.19 3.32
N PHE A 177 1.42 -2.40 3.43
CA PHE A 177 2.16 -3.62 3.72
C PHE A 177 2.34 -4.44 2.45
N GLN A 178 3.51 -5.03 2.28
CA GLN A 178 3.76 -6.03 1.27
C GLN A 178 3.16 -7.36 1.73
N ILE A 179 2.37 -7.99 0.89
CA ILE A 179 1.60 -9.19 1.26
C ILE A 179 2.34 -10.47 0.85
N ASN A 180 3.09 -10.43 -0.25
CA ASN A 180 3.86 -11.59 -0.69
C ASN A 180 5.24 -11.17 -1.19
N GLU A 181 6.29 -11.69 -0.57
CA GLU A 181 7.68 -11.44 -0.98
C GLU A 181 8.10 -12.18 -2.26
N LYS A 182 7.27 -13.13 -2.74
CA LYS A 182 7.46 -13.88 -3.99
C LYS A 182 6.41 -13.53 -5.04
N PHE A 183 5.88 -12.33 -4.99
CA PHE A 183 4.81 -11.88 -5.88
C PHE A 183 5.20 -11.98 -7.36
N ALA A 184 6.41 -11.56 -7.73
CA ALA A 184 6.88 -11.62 -9.12
C ALA A 184 6.94 -13.07 -9.62
N GLU A 185 7.44 -13.98 -8.80
CA GLU A 185 7.50 -15.41 -9.09
C GLU A 185 6.09 -16.01 -9.25
N TRP A 186 5.17 -15.68 -8.33
CA TRP A 186 3.77 -16.09 -8.43
C TRP A 186 3.12 -15.65 -9.74
N VAL A 187 3.37 -14.42 -10.17
CA VAL A 187 2.84 -13.88 -11.42
C VAL A 187 3.33 -14.67 -12.62
N GLU A 188 4.61 -15.03 -12.66
CA GLU A 188 5.19 -15.80 -13.75
C GLU A 188 4.62 -17.21 -13.83
N GLN A 189 4.39 -17.86 -12.69
CA GLN A 189 3.86 -19.22 -12.63
C GLN A 189 2.35 -19.28 -12.83
N ALA A 190 1.60 -18.50 -12.09
CA ALA A 190 0.14 -18.53 -12.12
C ALA A 190 -0.42 -17.95 -13.41
N LYS A 191 0.38 -17.14 -14.15
CA LYS A 191 -0.06 -16.39 -15.34
C LYS A 191 -1.48 -15.87 -15.16
N PRO A 192 -1.75 -15.21 -14.02
CA PRO A 192 -3.09 -14.79 -13.69
C PRO A 192 -3.53 -13.84 -14.79
N GLY A 193 -4.52 -14.22 -15.59
CA GLY A 193 -5.00 -13.48 -16.77
C GLY A 193 -5.55 -12.08 -16.45
N ARG A 194 -5.14 -11.51 -15.33
CA ARG A 194 -5.53 -10.24 -14.74
C ARG A 194 -4.42 -9.22 -14.60
N LEU A 195 -3.20 -9.61 -14.70
CA LEU A 195 -2.17 -8.63 -14.97
C LEU A 195 -2.32 -8.29 -16.45
N TRP A 196 -3.17 -7.33 -16.71
CA TRP A 196 -3.53 -6.82 -18.03
C TRP A 196 -2.32 -6.27 -18.77
N GLU A 197 -1.26 -6.03 -17.99
CA GLU A 197 0.05 -5.64 -18.46
C GLU A 197 1.12 -6.54 -17.84
N PRO A 198 2.27 -6.70 -18.49
CA PRO A 198 3.41 -7.38 -17.87
C PRO A 198 3.73 -6.76 -16.50
N ASN A 199 4.04 -7.58 -15.51
CA ASN A 199 4.46 -7.07 -14.20
C ASN A 199 5.78 -6.30 -14.30
N ARG A 200 5.69 -4.99 -14.51
CA ARG A 200 6.85 -4.09 -14.63
C ARG A 200 7.35 -3.56 -13.30
N HIS A 201 6.60 -3.83 -12.23
CA HIS A 201 6.93 -3.35 -10.89
C HIS A 201 7.58 -4.43 -9.99
N GLY A 202 7.67 -5.68 -10.46
CA GLY A 202 8.19 -6.79 -9.66
C GLY A 202 7.37 -6.94 -8.37
N GLU A 203 8.06 -7.06 -7.26
CA GLU A 203 7.46 -7.17 -5.92
C GLU A 203 6.68 -5.91 -5.49
N TRP A 204 6.96 -4.77 -6.10
CA TRP A 204 6.35 -3.48 -5.78
C TRP A 204 5.07 -3.19 -6.57
N ASN A 205 4.46 -4.22 -7.12
CA ASN A 205 3.18 -4.10 -7.82
C ASN A 205 2.07 -3.72 -6.83
N GLY A 206 1.20 -2.80 -7.25
CA GLY A 206 0.09 -2.34 -6.42
C GLY A 206 -0.90 -3.43 -6.00
N LEU A 207 -0.91 -4.61 -6.64
CA LEU A 207 -1.70 -5.76 -6.19
C LEU A 207 -1.09 -6.42 -4.95
N ASN A 208 0.22 -6.31 -4.79
CA ASN A 208 0.98 -6.87 -3.67
C ASN A 208 1.10 -5.90 -2.48
N LEU A 209 0.73 -4.64 -2.66
CA LEU A 209 0.78 -3.62 -1.62
C LEU A 209 -0.64 -3.33 -1.11
N MET A 210 -0.90 -3.67 0.16
CA MET A 210 -2.19 -3.44 0.80
C MET A 210 -2.11 -2.21 1.69
N GLY A 211 -2.81 -1.14 1.26
CA GLY A 211 -2.79 0.15 1.93
C GLY A 211 -3.62 0.19 3.21
N ILE A 212 -3.30 1.16 4.05
CA ILE A 212 -4.14 1.62 5.16
C ILE A 212 -4.37 3.13 5.03
N ASP A 213 -5.45 3.64 5.62
CA ASP A 213 -5.72 5.09 5.61
C ASP A 213 -4.63 5.86 6.37
N PRO A 214 -3.86 6.74 5.72
CA PRO A 214 -2.82 7.53 6.38
C PRO A 214 -3.38 8.60 7.34
N VAL A 215 -4.61 9.07 7.08
CA VAL A 215 -5.18 10.23 7.79
C VAL A 215 -5.25 10.02 9.31
N PRO A 216 -5.79 8.91 9.84
CA PRO A 216 -5.80 8.68 11.28
C PRO A 216 -4.41 8.64 11.92
N LEU A 217 -3.39 8.22 11.16
CA LEU A 217 -2.01 8.12 11.64
C LEU A 217 -1.38 9.51 11.76
N TRP A 218 -1.58 10.37 10.75
CA TRP A 218 -1.10 11.76 10.79
C TRP A 218 -1.79 12.56 11.89
N VAL A 219 -3.12 12.42 12.04
CA VAL A 219 -3.86 13.10 13.10
C VAL A 219 -3.36 12.68 14.47
N ALA A 220 -3.20 11.37 14.71
CA ALA A 220 -2.69 10.88 15.98
C ALA A 220 -1.26 11.35 16.28
N ALA A 221 -0.38 11.37 15.29
CA ALA A 221 0.97 11.91 15.45
C ALA A 221 0.97 13.40 15.75
N HIS A 222 0.13 14.18 15.04
CA HIS A 222 -0.04 15.62 15.27
C HIS A 222 -0.55 15.94 16.69
N GLU A 223 -1.43 15.09 17.24
CA GLU A 223 -1.92 15.18 18.62
C GLU A 223 -0.91 14.68 19.67
N GLY A 224 0.31 14.28 19.27
CA GLY A 224 1.31 13.72 20.18
C GLY A 224 0.99 12.30 20.67
N LYS A 225 0.13 11.57 19.97
CA LYS A 225 -0.32 10.21 20.30
C LYS A 225 -0.08 9.23 19.15
N PRO A 226 1.16 9.09 18.64
CA PRO A 226 1.44 8.18 17.54
C PRO A 226 1.03 6.77 17.90
N MET A 227 0.46 6.05 16.94
CA MET A 227 -0.04 4.68 17.14
C MET A 227 1.05 3.65 16.83
N SER A 228 1.04 2.54 17.58
CA SER A 228 1.70 1.30 17.19
C SER A 228 0.88 0.55 16.13
N TRP A 229 1.51 -0.40 15.40
CA TRP A 229 0.77 -1.21 14.42
C TRP A 229 -0.40 -1.99 15.07
N PRO A 230 -0.27 -2.66 16.22
CA PRO A 230 -1.41 -3.31 16.86
C PRO A 230 -2.57 -2.36 17.20
N GLU A 231 -2.29 -1.10 17.57
CA GLU A 231 -3.33 -0.10 17.82
C GLU A 231 -4.02 0.35 16.52
N ALA A 232 -3.24 0.62 15.47
CA ALA A 232 -3.75 1.00 14.16
C ALA A 232 -4.56 -0.15 13.53
N LYS A 233 -4.09 -1.40 13.67
CA LYS A 233 -4.78 -2.60 13.18
C LYS A 233 -6.17 -2.75 13.80
N ARG A 234 -6.30 -2.57 15.12
CA ARG A 234 -7.61 -2.66 15.81
C ARG A 234 -8.65 -1.63 15.35
N LYS A 235 -8.19 -0.54 14.72
CA LYS A 235 -9.07 0.50 14.17
C LYS A 235 -9.48 0.23 12.72
N GLN A 236 -8.91 -0.79 12.07
CA GLN A 236 -9.31 -1.14 10.71
C GLN A 236 -10.69 -1.81 10.71
N PRO A 237 -11.55 -1.51 9.73
CA PRO A 237 -12.86 -2.16 9.64
C PRO A 237 -12.71 -3.62 9.20
N ALA A 238 -13.45 -4.52 9.84
CA ALA A 238 -13.63 -5.88 9.35
C ALA A 238 -14.53 -5.87 8.10
N GLY A 239 -14.12 -6.58 7.07
CA GLY A 239 -14.81 -6.64 5.79
C GLY A 239 -15.39 -8.00 5.47
N PHE A 240 -14.62 -9.06 5.61
CA PHE A 240 -15.04 -10.41 5.38
C PHE A 240 -14.12 -11.43 6.07
N MET A 241 -14.62 -12.63 6.28
CA MET A 241 -13.87 -13.78 6.76
C MET A 241 -13.70 -14.78 5.62
N VAL A 242 -12.50 -15.24 5.39
CA VAL A 242 -12.17 -16.28 4.40
C VAL A 242 -11.52 -17.46 5.09
N ARG A 243 -11.94 -18.68 4.71
CA ARG A 243 -11.23 -19.90 5.08
C ARG A 243 -10.33 -20.31 3.93
N VAL A 244 -9.07 -20.57 4.23
CA VAL A 244 -8.07 -21.02 3.27
C VAL A 244 -7.54 -22.40 3.63
N PRO A 245 -7.04 -23.18 2.67
CA PRO A 245 -6.37 -24.44 2.96
C PRO A 245 -5.24 -24.29 3.97
N GLN A 246 -4.80 -25.41 4.53
CA GLN A 246 -3.58 -25.46 5.32
C GLN A 246 -2.42 -24.81 4.54
N LEU A 247 -1.73 -23.86 5.18
CA LEU A 247 -0.62 -23.15 4.55
C LEU A 247 0.63 -24.04 4.49
N GLN A 248 1.26 -24.07 3.33
CA GLN A 248 2.56 -24.74 3.15
C GLN A 248 3.69 -23.75 3.52
N GLY A 249 3.95 -23.57 4.81
CA GLY A 249 4.81 -22.53 5.36
C GLY A 249 4.01 -21.31 5.81
N MET A 250 4.72 -20.30 6.33
CA MET A 250 4.10 -19.07 6.84
C MET A 250 4.47 -17.91 5.90
N PRO A 251 3.54 -17.46 5.03
CA PRO A 251 3.77 -16.28 4.20
C PRO A 251 4.05 -15.03 5.04
N CYS A 252 4.81 -14.06 4.53
CA CYS A 252 5.26 -12.89 5.28
C CYS A 252 4.12 -12.06 5.91
N TRP A 253 2.92 -12.04 5.32
CA TRP A 253 1.78 -11.35 5.89
C TRP A 253 1.28 -11.94 7.21
N THR A 254 1.60 -13.20 7.51
CA THR A 254 1.17 -13.83 8.79
C THR A 254 1.78 -13.15 10.00
N ASP A 255 2.94 -12.50 9.84
CA ASP A 255 3.54 -11.68 10.87
C ASP A 255 2.66 -10.48 11.26
N LEU A 256 1.85 -9.95 10.31
CA LEU A 256 0.93 -8.83 10.57
C LEU A 256 -0.19 -9.22 11.53
N VAL A 257 -0.60 -10.48 11.52
CA VAL A 257 -1.78 -10.96 12.26
C VAL A 257 -1.44 -11.71 13.52
N GLN A 258 -0.25 -12.32 13.60
CA GLN A 258 0.24 -13.13 14.72
C GLN A 258 -0.83 -14.10 15.20
N PRO A 259 -0.91 -15.32 14.66
CA PRO A 259 -1.96 -16.28 15.01
C PRO A 259 -2.00 -16.47 16.54
N ASN A 260 -3.18 -16.34 17.11
CA ASN A 260 -3.37 -16.40 18.57
C ASN A 260 -3.03 -17.75 19.19
N GLU A 261 -2.92 -18.80 18.37
CA GLU A 261 -2.63 -20.15 18.83
C GLU A 261 -1.41 -20.71 18.12
N ARG A 262 -0.49 -21.27 18.91
CA ARG A 262 0.56 -22.14 18.45
C ARG A 262 -0.04 -23.51 18.06
N CYS A 263 -1.06 -23.48 17.20
CA CYS A 263 -1.62 -24.69 16.65
C CYS A 263 -0.65 -25.21 15.60
N SER A 264 -0.10 -26.38 15.83
CA SER A 264 1.02 -26.92 15.06
C SER A 264 0.67 -27.19 13.58
N SER A 265 -0.60 -27.35 13.19
CA SER A 265 -1.06 -27.49 11.80
C SER A 265 -2.58 -27.71 11.76
N PRO A 266 -3.41 -26.66 11.77
CA PRO A 266 -4.84 -26.84 11.63
C PRO A 266 -5.18 -27.34 10.21
N PRO A 267 -6.34 -27.98 10.01
CA PRO A 267 -6.78 -28.43 8.69
C PRO A 267 -7.02 -27.28 7.70
N SER A 268 -7.25 -26.10 8.22
CA SER A 268 -7.46 -24.84 7.45
C SER A 268 -7.19 -23.63 8.35
N TRP A 269 -7.14 -22.45 7.76
CA TRP A 269 -7.04 -21.19 8.49
C TRP A 269 -8.23 -20.29 8.18
N GLU A 270 -8.78 -19.62 9.19
CA GLU A 270 -9.75 -18.52 9.00
C GLU A 270 -9.05 -17.19 9.16
N ILE A 271 -9.22 -16.33 8.15
CA ILE A 271 -8.55 -15.03 8.07
C ILE A 271 -9.61 -13.94 7.98
N GLU A 272 -9.64 -13.06 8.99
CA GLU A 272 -10.44 -11.84 8.94
C GLU A 272 -9.70 -10.79 8.15
N MET A 273 -10.39 -10.20 7.17
CA MET A 273 -9.84 -9.25 6.22
C MET A 273 -10.55 -7.91 6.31
N THR A 274 -9.83 -6.82 6.01
CA THR A 274 -10.50 -5.56 5.67
C THR A 274 -11.29 -5.70 4.36
N PRO A 275 -12.23 -4.80 4.04
CA PRO A 275 -12.95 -4.79 2.76
C PRO A 275 -12.03 -4.71 1.53
N TRP A 276 -10.79 -4.25 1.67
CA TRP A 276 -9.80 -4.13 0.59
C TRP A 276 -8.69 -5.18 0.61
N GLY A 277 -8.75 -6.15 1.55
CA GLY A 277 -7.89 -7.33 1.52
C GLY A 277 -6.65 -7.29 2.42
N LEU A 278 -6.57 -6.36 3.39
CA LEU A 278 -5.54 -6.41 4.41
C LEU A 278 -5.94 -7.41 5.50
N PRO A 279 -5.10 -8.40 5.85
CA PRO A 279 -5.41 -9.35 6.92
C PRO A 279 -5.34 -8.67 8.30
N LEU A 280 -6.33 -8.94 9.14
CA LEU A 280 -6.48 -8.37 10.48
C LEU A 280 -6.25 -9.39 11.59
N ARG A 281 -6.76 -10.61 11.39
CA ARG A 281 -6.70 -11.72 12.34
C ARG A 281 -6.62 -13.04 11.60
N MET A 282 -5.99 -14.01 12.22
CA MET A 282 -5.89 -15.39 11.73
C MET A 282 -6.09 -16.35 12.88
N GLU A 283 -6.91 -17.36 12.68
CA GLU A 283 -7.19 -18.41 13.66
C GLU A 283 -7.34 -19.76 12.99
N ALA A 284 -7.26 -20.84 13.77
CA ALA A 284 -7.43 -22.19 13.26
C ALA A 284 -8.86 -22.39 12.75
N GLY A 285 -8.99 -22.84 11.52
CA GLY A 285 -10.29 -23.16 10.91
C GLY A 285 -10.73 -24.59 11.22
N VAL A 286 -12.04 -24.83 11.12
CA VAL A 286 -12.63 -26.15 11.33
C VAL A 286 -12.87 -26.83 9.99
N GLY A 287 -12.29 -28.03 9.83
CA GLY A 287 -12.41 -28.83 8.61
C GLY A 287 -11.46 -28.40 7.49
N GLU A 288 -11.24 -29.30 6.55
CA GLU A 288 -10.40 -29.05 5.39
C GLU A 288 -11.16 -28.31 4.29
N VAL A 289 -10.45 -27.47 3.55
CA VAL A 289 -10.93 -26.85 2.31
C VAL A 289 -9.85 -27.03 1.23
N ALA A 290 -10.26 -27.30 0.00
CA ALA A 290 -9.34 -27.45 -1.12
C ALA A 290 -8.93 -26.11 -1.75
N GLU A 291 -9.76 -25.09 -1.59
CA GLU A 291 -9.58 -23.76 -2.16
C GLU A 291 -10.12 -22.69 -1.18
N PRO A 292 -9.74 -21.41 -1.31
CA PRO A 292 -10.28 -20.34 -0.49
C PRO A 292 -11.80 -20.20 -0.59
N VAL A 293 -12.48 -20.20 0.55
CA VAL A 293 -13.94 -20.10 0.65
C VAL A 293 -14.32 -18.92 1.52
N LEU A 294 -15.29 -18.11 1.07
CA LEU A 294 -15.87 -17.05 1.87
C LEU A 294 -16.68 -17.66 3.02
N VAL A 295 -16.37 -17.28 4.26
CA VAL A 295 -17.08 -17.76 5.46
C VAL A 295 -18.21 -16.79 5.82
N SER A 296 -17.91 -15.50 5.88
CA SER A 296 -18.90 -14.49 6.26
C SER A 296 -18.53 -13.11 5.74
N VAL A 297 -19.54 -12.24 5.65
CA VAL A 297 -19.40 -10.82 5.40
C VAL A 297 -20.15 -10.11 6.52
N PRO A 298 -19.51 -9.34 7.42
CA PRO A 298 -20.17 -8.55 8.42
C PRO A 298 -21.22 -7.63 7.80
N GLY A 299 -22.40 -7.51 8.41
CA GLY A 299 -23.50 -6.70 7.90
C GLY A 299 -24.33 -7.31 6.77
N GLY A 300 -23.95 -8.48 6.23
CA GLY A 300 -24.71 -9.21 5.21
C GLY A 300 -24.56 -8.67 3.78
N PRO A 301 -25.35 -9.21 2.82
CA PRO A 301 -25.13 -9.00 1.38
C PRO A 301 -25.32 -7.56 0.90
N ASN A 302 -25.98 -6.70 1.64
CA ASN A 302 -26.29 -5.33 1.23
C ASN A 302 -25.29 -4.28 1.72
N GLU A 303 -24.53 -4.56 2.78
CA GLU A 303 -23.57 -3.60 3.34
C GLU A 303 -22.17 -3.69 2.70
N GLY A 304 -21.80 -4.84 2.11
CA GLY A 304 -20.50 -5.06 1.46
C GLY A 304 -20.29 -4.34 0.13
N LYS A 305 -21.31 -3.71 -0.43
CA LYS A 305 -21.30 -3.12 -1.78
C LYS A 305 -20.36 -1.92 -1.96
N TYR A 306 -20.01 -1.21 -0.90
CA TYR A 306 -19.37 0.11 -1.02
C TYR A 306 -17.88 0.14 -0.70
N TYR A 307 -17.33 -0.94 -0.17
CA TYR A 307 -15.97 -0.93 0.38
C TYR A 307 -15.06 -1.99 -0.21
N CYS A 308 -15.61 -2.84 -1.06
CA CYS A 308 -14.87 -3.98 -1.55
C CYS A 308 -14.02 -3.59 -2.76
N ARG A 309 -12.73 -3.84 -2.67
CA ARG A 309 -11.80 -3.82 -3.82
C ARG A 309 -12.20 -4.83 -4.92
N GLY A 310 -13.47 -5.27 -4.91
CA GLY A 310 -13.98 -6.32 -5.77
C GLY A 310 -13.53 -7.74 -5.37
N LEU A 311 -13.15 -7.95 -4.11
CA LEU A 311 -12.72 -9.26 -3.60
C LEU A 311 -13.90 -10.19 -3.33
N VAL A 312 -15.05 -9.62 -2.99
CA VAL A 312 -16.31 -10.33 -2.70
C VAL A 312 -17.38 -9.81 -3.64
N GLU A 313 -18.24 -10.71 -4.11
CA GLU A 313 -19.38 -10.39 -5.01
C GLU A 313 -20.62 -11.19 -4.63
N ALA A 314 -21.80 -10.74 -5.08
CA ALA A 314 -23.03 -11.49 -4.92
C ALA A 314 -22.96 -12.82 -5.70
N ASP A 315 -23.46 -13.91 -5.10
CA ASP A 315 -23.46 -15.26 -5.71
C ASP A 315 -24.64 -15.50 -6.68
N GLY A 316 -25.56 -14.53 -6.77
CA GLY A 316 -26.79 -14.63 -7.57
C GLY A 316 -27.90 -15.45 -6.93
N LYS A 317 -27.70 -16.00 -5.72
CA LYS A 317 -28.66 -16.82 -4.95
C LYS A 317 -29.06 -16.17 -3.63
N GLY A 318 -28.73 -14.89 -3.46
CA GLY A 318 -29.01 -14.11 -2.23
C GLY A 318 -27.87 -14.14 -1.21
N GLY A 319 -26.76 -14.81 -1.50
CA GLY A 319 -25.53 -14.85 -0.70
C GLY A 319 -24.37 -14.09 -1.34
N MET A 320 -23.20 -14.25 -0.75
CA MET A 320 -21.93 -13.67 -1.21
C MET A 320 -20.90 -14.77 -1.45
N ARG A 321 -19.97 -14.51 -2.35
CA ARG A 321 -18.83 -15.40 -2.63
C ARG A 321 -17.57 -14.57 -2.88
N LEU A 322 -16.41 -15.21 -2.83
CA LEU A 322 -15.20 -14.60 -3.37
C LEU A 322 -15.35 -14.39 -4.88
N SER A 323 -15.08 -13.19 -5.35
CA SER A 323 -14.97 -12.92 -6.78
C SER A 323 -13.79 -13.67 -7.40
N LYS A 324 -13.67 -13.69 -8.73
CA LYS A 324 -12.47 -14.20 -9.38
C LYS A 324 -11.21 -13.48 -8.87
N PHE A 325 -11.31 -12.17 -8.66
CA PHE A 325 -10.20 -11.38 -8.11
C PHE A 325 -9.92 -11.71 -6.64
N GLY A 326 -10.96 -11.93 -5.85
CA GLY A 326 -10.80 -12.37 -4.46
C GLY A 326 -10.06 -13.70 -4.38
N ARG A 327 -10.46 -14.70 -5.15
CA ARG A 327 -9.75 -15.99 -5.19
C ARG A 327 -8.29 -15.84 -5.60
N GLN A 328 -8.00 -15.11 -6.67
CA GLN A 328 -6.62 -14.86 -7.11
C GLN A 328 -5.80 -14.11 -6.06
N THR A 329 -6.42 -13.17 -5.32
CA THR A 329 -5.75 -12.50 -4.21
C THR A 329 -5.40 -13.47 -3.08
N MET A 330 -6.31 -14.38 -2.72
CA MET A 330 -6.03 -15.42 -1.71
C MET A 330 -4.94 -16.40 -2.20
N GLU A 331 -4.99 -16.83 -3.45
CA GLU A 331 -3.95 -17.67 -4.07
C GLU A 331 -2.57 -17.00 -3.99
N MET A 332 -2.50 -15.72 -4.35
CA MET A 332 -1.28 -14.91 -4.21
C MET A 332 -0.81 -14.84 -2.77
N MET A 333 -1.70 -14.60 -1.82
CA MET A 333 -1.36 -14.53 -0.39
C MET A 333 -0.81 -15.84 0.15
N MET A 334 -1.31 -16.98 -0.32
CA MET A 334 -0.87 -18.31 0.12
C MET A 334 0.40 -18.80 -0.57
N TYR A 335 0.84 -18.15 -1.64
CA TYR A 335 1.97 -18.62 -2.42
C TYR A 335 3.29 -18.44 -1.66
N THR A 336 4.00 -19.55 -1.45
CA THR A 336 5.30 -19.61 -0.76
C THR A 336 6.44 -20.11 -1.65
N GLY A 337 6.17 -20.26 -2.95
CA GLY A 337 7.09 -20.81 -3.95
C GLY A 337 6.53 -22.08 -4.63
N PRO A 338 7.25 -22.63 -5.61
CA PRO A 338 6.83 -23.84 -6.30
C PRO A 338 6.73 -25.01 -5.33
N SER A 339 5.63 -25.79 -5.48
CA SER A 339 5.51 -27.05 -4.73
C SER A 339 6.69 -27.97 -5.03
N PRO A 340 7.25 -28.67 -4.02
CA PRO A 340 8.38 -29.57 -4.21
C PRO A 340 8.14 -30.68 -5.26
N SER A 341 6.87 -30.94 -5.60
CA SER A 341 6.46 -31.95 -6.59
C SER A 341 6.62 -31.52 -8.06
N HIS A 342 7.05 -30.27 -8.33
CA HIS A 342 7.20 -29.71 -9.68
C HIS A 342 8.63 -29.23 -9.97
N GLN A 343 9.62 -29.69 -9.20
CA GLN A 343 11.02 -29.56 -9.64
C GLN A 343 11.30 -30.65 -10.70
N PRO A 344 11.81 -30.24 -11.89
CA PRO A 344 12.09 -31.15 -12.99
C PRO A 344 13.22 -32.13 -12.65
#